data_0cced6b2db7c2a4d9c84e4f2cb14c331
#
_entry.id   0cced6b2db7c2a4d9c84e4f2cb14c331
#
_cell.length_a   1.000
_cell.length_b   1.000
_cell.length_c   1.000
_cell.angle_alpha   90.00
_cell.angle_beta   90.00
_cell.angle_gamma   90.00
#
_symmetry.space_group_name_H-M   'P 1'
#
loop_
_entity.id
_entity.type
_entity.pdbx_description
1 polymer ?
#
loop_
_entity_poly.entity_id
_entity_poly.type
_entity_poly.pdbx_seq_one_letter_code
_entity_poly.pdbx_strand_id
1 'polypeptide(L)'
;TVLHVLKRIDGVGFSDIMGQREYAMRIWLHPYRLFAYKLSAEDVIQALRNQNVEAAPGKIGESSGKHPQALQYVMRYTGKFTQVAEYENLVIKATETGQILRLKDVAEVEFGSLDYDVLSKENGRPSAAILLKQRPGSNAAEVIENVKNRLAELKTTTFPPGMGFTISYDVSRFLDASIHEVIKTLLEAFLLVALVV
;
A
#
# COMPACT_ATOMS: atom_id res chain seq x y z
N THR A 1 -1.58 2.10 7.40
CA THR A 1 -1.91 2.07 8.85
C THR A 1 -3.40 2.19 9.09
N VAL A 2 -4.09 3.21 8.55
CA VAL A 2 -5.55 3.38 8.71
C VAL A 2 -6.33 2.16 8.22
N LEU A 3 -6.03 1.68 7.01
CA LEU A 3 -6.67 0.50 6.43
C LEU A 3 -6.57 -0.73 7.35
N HIS A 4 -5.40 -0.98 7.92
CA HIS A 4 -5.19 -2.13 8.82
C HIS A 4 -6.01 -2.04 10.11
N VAL A 5 -6.24 -0.84 10.62
CA VAL A 5 -7.07 -0.63 11.81
C VAL A 5 -8.54 -0.88 11.47
N LEU A 6 -9.02 -0.34 10.35
CA LEU A 6 -10.40 -0.53 9.92
C LEU A 6 -10.71 -1.99 9.56
N LYS A 7 -9.77 -2.71 8.98
CA LYS A 7 -9.91 -4.14 8.67
C LYS A 7 -10.10 -5.03 9.89
N ARG A 8 -9.65 -4.58 11.08
CA ARG A 8 -9.75 -5.34 12.33
C ARG A 8 -11.08 -5.13 13.06
N ILE A 9 -11.93 -4.22 12.59
CA ILE A 9 -13.25 -3.99 13.18
C ILE A 9 -14.10 -5.22 12.94
N ASP A 10 -14.75 -5.70 13.99
CA ASP A 10 -15.62 -6.87 13.85
C ASP A 10 -16.78 -6.58 12.89
N GLY A 11 -17.12 -7.57 12.08
CA GLY A 11 -18.11 -7.44 11.01
C GLY A 11 -17.58 -6.87 9.68
N VAL A 12 -16.36 -6.33 9.61
CA VAL A 12 -15.70 -5.99 8.34
C VAL A 12 -15.13 -7.26 7.72
N GLY A 13 -15.61 -7.61 6.53
CA GLY A 13 -15.18 -8.80 5.79
C GLY A 13 -14.14 -8.53 4.72
N PHE A 14 -14.18 -7.33 4.13
CA PHE A 14 -13.24 -6.93 3.09
C PHE A 14 -12.92 -5.44 3.23
N SER A 15 -11.67 -5.10 2.96
CA SER A 15 -11.21 -3.71 2.91
C SER A 15 -10.16 -3.55 1.83
N ASP A 16 -10.29 -2.50 1.04
CA ASP A 16 -9.35 -2.16 -0.02
C ASP A 16 -9.19 -0.63 -0.11
N ILE A 17 -8.09 -0.19 -0.71
CA ILE A 17 -7.80 1.23 -0.88
C ILE A 17 -7.55 1.53 -2.36
N MET A 18 -8.30 2.48 -2.89
CA MET A 18 -8.22 2.92 -4.26
C MET A 18 -7.58 4.30 -4.35
N GLY A 19 -6.75 4.51 -5.40
CA GLY A 19 -6.04 5.77 -5.60
C GLY A 19 -4.90 6.01 -4.61
N GLN A 20 -4.48 4.99 -3.87
CA GLN A 20 -3.26 5.01 -3.10
C GLN A 20 -2.08 5.08 -4.07
N ARG A 21 -1.12 5.94 -3.75
CA ARG A 21 0.15 5.97 -4.47
C ARG A 21 1.19 5.19 -3.68
N GLU A 22 1.57 4.05 -4.20
CA GLU A 22 2.74 3.33 -3.72
C GLU A 22 3.98 3.89 -4.43
N TYR A 23 5.03 4.11 -3.66
CA TYR A 23 6.28 4.63 -4.23
C TYR A 23 7.13 3.50 -4.81
N ALA A 24 7.73 3.78 -5.97
CA ALA A 24 8.65 2.87 -6.64
C ALA A 24 9.79 3.63 -7.30
N MET A 25 10.93 2.97 -7.46
CA MET A 25 11.96 3.42 -8.37
C MET A 25 11.58 3.00 -9.79
N ARG A 26 11.37 3.98 -10.64
CA ARG A 26 11.03 3.78 -12.06
C ARG A 26 12.29 3.88 -12.87
N ILE A 27 12.49 2.92 -13.75
CA ILE A 27 13.67 2.83 -14.60
C ILE A 27 13.20 2.87 -16.05
N TRP A 28 13.45 4.01 -16.70
CA TRP A 28 13.08 4.24 -18.08
C TRP A 28 14.24 3.85 -18.99
N LEU A 29 14.14 2.68 -19.62
CA LEU A 29 15.17 2.17 -20.50
C LEU A 29 15.18 2.94 -21.83
N HIS A 30 16.35 3.30 -22.33
CA HIS A 30 16.55 3.90 -23.64
C HIS A 30 16.87 2.83 -24.70
N PRO A 31 15.93 2.44 -25.57
CA PRO A 31 16.13 1.33 -26.51
C PRO A 31 17.34 1.51 -27.43
N TYR A 32 17.57 2.72 -27.91
CA TYR A 32 18.71 3.02 -28.80
C TYR A 32 20.07 2.84 -28.10
N ARG A 33 20.16 3.22 -26.84
CA ARG A 33 21.38 3.04 -26.03
C ARG A 33 21.61 1.57 -25.73
N LEU A 34 20.56 0.83 -25.35
CA LEU A 34 20.64 -0.61 -25.15
C LEU A 34 21.16 -1.31 -26.40
N PHE A 35 20.60 -0.95 -27.57
CA PHE A 35 21.04 -1.52 -28.85
C PHE A 35 22.51 -1.19 -29.15
N ALA A 36 22.95 0.05 -28.92
CA ALA A 36 24.34 0.47 -29.13
C ALA A 36 25.34 -0.32 -28.27
N TYR A 37 24.95 -0.66 -27.03
CA TYR A 37 25.77 -1.45 -26.10
C TYR A 37 25.54 -2.96 -26.21
N LYS A 38 24.70 -3.43 -27.16
CA LYS A 38 24.31 -4.82 -27.37
C LYS A 38 23.75 -5.45 -26.09
N LEU A 39 22.83 -4.73 -25.45
CA LEU A 39 22.11 -5.16 -24.25
C LEU A 39 20.63 -5.35 -24.55
N SER A 40 20.05 -6.32 -23.89
CA SER A 40 18.60 -6.50 -23.81
C SER A 40 18.04 -5.87 -22.52
N ALA A 41 16.73 -5.67 -22.46
CA ALA A 41 16.06 -5.26 -21.22
C ALA A 41 16.26 -6.30 -20.10
N GLU A 42 16.32 -7.59 -20.46
CA GLU A 42 16.51 -8.68 -19.52
C GLU A 42 17.89 -8.62 -18.84
N ASP A 43 18.94 -8.21 -19.57
CA ASP A 43 20.28 -8.01 -18.97
C ASP A 43 20.25 -6.96 -17.87
N VAL A 44 19.48 -5.88 -18.06
CA VAL A 44 19.29 -4.84 -17.04
C VAL A 44 18.51 -5.37 -15.84
N ILE A 45 17.42 -6.11 -16.09
CA ILE A 45 16.61 -6.72 -15.03
C ILE A 45 17.45 -7.71 -14.21
N GLN A 46 18.27 -8.51 -14.87
CA GLN A 46 19.13 -9.47 -14.19
C GLN A 46 20.22 -8.77 -13.36
N ALA A 47 20.81 -7.69 -13.87
CA ALA A 47 21.77 -6.89 -13.11
C ALA A 47 21.12 -6.25 -11.85
N LEU A 48 19.90 -5.74 -11.98
CA LEU A 48 19.12 -5.23 -10.87
C LEU A 48 18.83 -6.33 -9.83
N ARG A 49 18.36 -7.49 -10.25
CA ARG A 49 18.07 -8.61 -9.35
C ARG A 49 19.30 -9.08 -8.59
N ASN A 50 20.46 -9.08 -9.24
CA ASN A 50 21.70 -9.55 -8.63
C ASN A 50 22.28 -8.56 -7.62
N GLN A 51 22.06 -7.25 -7.80
CA GLN A 51 22.70 -6.21 -6.98
C GLN A 51 21.75 -5.56 -5.97
N ASN A 52 20.44 -5.59 -6.22
CA ASN A 52 19.42 -5.03 -5.32
C ASN A 52 18.76 -6.15 -4.51
N VAL A 53 19.56 -6.89 -3.75
CA VAL A 53 19.11 -8.04 -2.94
C VAL A 53 19.15 -7.70 -1.47
N GLU A 54 18.14 -8.10 -0.73
CA GLU A 54 18.16 -8.09 0.73
C GLU A 54 18.67 -9.46 1.20
N ALA A 55 19.86 -9.48 1.77
CA ALA A 55 20.47 -10.70 2.28
C ALA A 55 20.83 -10.55 3.76
N ALA A 56 20.65 -11.62 4.52
CA ALA A 56 21.15 -11.75 5.87
C ALA A 56 22.45 -12.62 5.81
N PRO A 57 23.64 -12.00 5.69
CA PRO A 57 24.86 -12.72 5.41
C PRO A 57 25.36 -13.59 6.57
N GLY A 58 24.68 -13.52 7.73
CA GLY A 58 25.02 -14.34 8.89
C GLY A 58 26.16 -13.78 9.73
N LYS A 59 26.86 -14.68 10.39
CA LYS A 59 27.97 -14.37 11.31
C LYS A 59 29.18 -15.21 10.95
N ILE A 60 30.39 -14.67 11.12
CA ILE A 60 31.65 -15.37 10.99
C ILE A 60 32.23 -15.56 12.40
N GLY A 61 32.79 -16.73 12.66
CA GLY A 61 33.41 -17.03 13.94
C GLY A 61 32.44 -17.62 14.96
N GLU A 62 31.38 -18.28 14.52
CA GLU A 62 30.48 -18.99 15.42
C GLU A 62 31.22 -20.18 16.04
N SER A 63 31.35 -20.19 17.36
CA SER A 63 32.00 -21.26 18.08
C SER A 63 31.11 -22.50 18.04
N SER A 64 31.51 -23.50 17.25
CA SER A 64 31.03 -24.87 17.50
C SER A 64 31.84 -25.41 18.69
N GLY A 65 31.20 -26.15 19.60
CA GLY A 65 31.87 -26.66 20.81
C GLY A 65 33.20 -27.46 20.60
N LYS A 66 33.54 -27.75 19.35
CA LYS A 66 34.79 -28.42 18.95
C LYS A 66 35.96 -27.46 18.63
N HIS A 67 35.65 -26.21 18.26
CA HIS A 67 36.63 -25.18 17.89
C HIS A 67 36.19 -23.82 18.43
N PRO A 68 36.52 -23.52 19.72
CA PRO A 68 36.17 -22.24 20.30
C PRO A 68 36.91 -21.09 19.59
N GLN A 69 36.20 -20.09 19.13
CA GLN A 69 36.76 -18.87 18.56
C GLN A 69 36.54 -17.71 19.56
N ALA A 70 37.57 -16.89 19.73
CA ALA A 70 37.56 -15.78 20.68
C ALA A 70 36.72 -14.59 20.21
N LEU A 71 36.43 -14.47 18.90
CA LEU A 71 35.77 -13.33 18.31
C LEU A 71 34.71 -13.80 17.31
N GLN A 72 33.50 -13.22 17.43
CA GLN A 72 32.40 -13.40 16.49
C GLN A 72 32.12 -12.08 15.78
N TYR A 73 32.12 -12.09 14.45
CA TYR A 73 31.82 -10.95 13.63
C TYR A 73 30.43 -11.10 13.00
N VAL A 74 29.57 -10.12 13.25
CA VAL A 74 28.28 -10.02 12.56
C VAL A 74 28.50 -9.28 11.25
N MET A 75 28.25 -9.97 10.13
CA MET A 75 28.32 -9.33 8.83
C MET A 75 27.07 -8.49 8.61
N ARG A 76 27.24 -7.25 8.14
CA ARG A 76 26.14 -6.39 7.70
C ARG A 76 26.23 -6.23 6.20
N TYR A 77 25.14 -6.49 5.51
CA TYR A 77 25.00 -6.30 4.09
C TYR A 77 24.04 -5.13 3.81
N THR A 78 24.47 -4.19 3.00
CA THR A 78 23.68 -3.04 2.55
C THR A 78 23.48 -3.18 1.04
N GLY A 79 22.58 -4.07 0.64
CA GLY A 79 22.39 -4.39 -0.79
C GLY A 79 21.08 -3.93 -1.38
N LYS A 80 20.15 -3.43 -0.55
CA LYS A 80 18.90 -2.86 -1.03
C LYS A 80 19.07 -1.37 -1.23
N PHE A 81 19.03 -0.93 -2.47
CA PHE A 81 19.13 0.47 -2.82
C PHE A 81 17.86 1.23 -2.42
N THR A 82 18.02 2.44 -1.93
CA THR A 82 16.93 3.31 -1.47
C THR A 82 16.92 4.68 -2.17
N GLN A 83 18.05 5.07 -2.75
CA GLN A 83 18.23 6.37 -3.38
C GLN A 83 18.43 6.23 -4.88
N VAL A 84 17.95 7.21 -5.64
CA VAL A 84 18.07 7.26 -7.11
C VAL A 84 19.53 7.10 -7.54
N ALA A 85 20.45 7.82 -6.88
CA ALA A 85 21.88 7.79 -7.20
C ALA A 85 22.52 6.39 -7.04
N GLU A 86 22.03 5.57 -6.14
CA GLU A 86 22.51 4.18 -5.97
C GLU A 86 22.10 3.32 -7.17
N TYR A 87 20.85 3.46 -7.63
CA TYR A 87 20.37 2.78 -8.84
C TYR A 87 21.11 3.26 -10.09
N GLU A 88 21.31 4.56 -10.26
CA GLU A 88 22.03 5.13 -11.41
C GLU A 88 23.44 4.58 -11.54
N ASN A 89 24.12 4.37 -10.42
CA ASN A 89 25.48 3.85 -10.37
C ASN A 89 25.60 2.32 -10.43
N LEU A 90 24.48 1.60 -10.49
CA LEU A 90 24.47 0.15 -10.62
C LEU A 90 25.20 -0.29 -11.90
N VAL A 91 26.08 -1.28 -11.77
CA VAL A 91 26.91 -1.77 -12.88
C VAL A 91 26.09 -2.80 -13.69
N ILE A 92 25.85 -2.48 -14.96
CA ILE A 92 25.15 -3.40 -15.88
C ILE A 92 26.16 -4.35 -16.53
N LYS A 93 27.30 -3.82 -16.99
CA LYS A 93 28.30 -4.61 -17.70
C LYS A 93 29.69 -4.03 -17.46
N ALA A 94 30.67 -4.88 -17.28
CA ALA A 94 32.09 -4.53 -17.36
C ALA A 94 32.66 -5.15 -18.63
N THR A 95 33.39 -4.34 -19.41
CA THR A 95 34.11 -4.84 -20.62
C THR A 95 35.48 -5.36 -20.22
N GLU A 96 36.05 -6.23 -21.03
CA GLU A 96 37.40 -6.75 -20.86
C GLU A 96 38.47 -5.66 -20.87
N THR A 97 38.15 -4.50 -21.48
CA THR A 97 39.00 -3.31 -21.50
C THR A 97 38.90 -2.44 -20.23
N GLY A 98 38.12 -2.88 -19.24
CA GLY A 98 37.96 -2.18 -17.97
C GLY A 98 36.93 -1.05 -17.99
N GLN A 99 36.20 -0.84 -19.09
CA GLN A 99 35.10 0.12 -19.12
C GLN A 99 33.89 -0.44 -18.39
N ILE A 100 33.33 0.35 -17.48
CA ILE A 100 32.16 0.00 -16.68
C ILE A 100 30.95 0.76 -17.22
N LEU A 101 29.95 0.00 -17.67
CA LEU A 101 28.66 0.53 -18.10
C LEU A 101 27.71 0.52 -16.91
N ARG A 102 27.15 1.70 -16.59
CA ARG A 102 26.24 1.88 -15.47
C ARG A 102 24.80 2.05 -15.96
N LEU A 103 23.84 1.88 -15.04
CA LEU A 103 22.42 2.02 -15.37
C LEU A 103 22.08 3.38 -15.96
N LYS A 104 22.65 4.47 -15.43
CA LYS A 104 22.48 5.84 -15.96
C LYS A 104 22.89 6.02 -17.43
N ASP A 105 23.78 5.15 -17.94
CA ASP A 105 24.23 5.24 -19.34
C ASP A 105 23.18 4.72 -20.31
N VAL A 106 22.27 3.84 -19.85
CA VAL A 106 21.26 3.16 -20.68
C VAL A 106 19.83 3.42 -20.23
N ALA A 107 19.62 4.06 -19.07
CA ALA A 107 18.32 4.33 -18.49
C ALA A 107 18.30 5.66 -17.72
N GLU A 108 17.11 6.17 -17.49
CA GLU A 108 16.81 7.23 -16.55
C GLU A 108 16.11 6.64 -15.33
N VAL A 109 16.50 7.06 -14.13
CA VAL A 109 15.93 6.56 -12.87
C VAL A 109 15.20 7.71 -12.18
N GLU A 110 13.93 7.49 -11.85
CA GLU A 110 13.13 8.44 -11.08
C GLU A 110 12.44 7.76 -9.89
N PHE A 111 12.27 8.50 -8.81
CA PHE A 111 11.44 8.10 -7.70
C PHE A 111 10.01 8.61 -7.96
N GLY A 112 9.08 7.70 -8.15
CA GLY A 112 7.72 8.04 -8.53
C GLY A 112 6.67 7.08 -7.96
N SER A 113 5.46 7.14 -8.50
CA SER A 113 4.41 6.19 -8.15
C SER A 113 4.59 4.89 -8.92
N LEU A 114 4.29 3.76 -8.27
CA LEU A 114 4.27 2.45 -8.90
C LEU A 114 3.26 2.40 -10.05
N ASP A 115 2.10 3.02 -9.83
CA ASP A 115 0.98 3.03 -10.76
C ASP A 115 0.36 4.43 -10.84
N TYR A 116 -0.11 4.81 -12.01
CA TYR A 116 -0.82 6.06 -12.29
C TYR A 116 -2.23 5.83 -12.88
N ASP A 117 -2.66 4.58 -13.00
CA ASP A 117 -3.90 4.23 -13.69
C ASP A 117 -5.14 4.62 -12.89
N VAL A 118 -5.04 4.66 -11.55
CA VAL A 118 -6.15 5.02 -10.69
C VAL A 118 -5.90 6.34 -9.99
N LEU A 119 -6.69 7.35 -10.35
CA LEU A 119 -6.72 8.65 -9.69
C LEU A 119 -8.03 8.78 -8.91
N SER A 120 -7.92 8.94 -7.59
CA SER A 120 -9.05 9.27 -6.74
C SER A 120 -9.04 10.75 -6.38
N LYS A 121 -10.19 11.40 -6.52
CA LYS A 121 -10.38 12.80 -6.12
C LYS A 121 -11.70 12.94 -5.36
N GLU A 122 -11.68 13.73 -4.31
CA GLU A 122 -12.86 14.17 -3.57
C GLU A 122 -13.01 15.67 -3.71
N ASN A 123 -14.11 16.13 -4.28
CA ASN A 123 -14.35 17.55 -4.58
C ASN A 123 -13.19 18.25 -5.32
N GLY A 124 -12.59 17.54 -6.30
CA GLY A 124 -11.47 18.05 -7.10
C GLY A 124 -10.10 17.97 -6.43
N ARG A 125 -10.02 17.60 -5.15
CA ARG A 125 -8.77 17.43 -4.40
C ARG A 125 -8.28 15.98 -4.49
N PRO A 126 -6.96 15.76 -4.58
CA PRO A 126 -6.42 14.40 -4.52
C PRO A 126 -6.84 13.69 -3.23
N SER A 127 -7.34 12.47 -3.35
CA SER A 127 -7.79 11.65 -2.23
C SER A 127 -7.43 10.19 -2.46
N ALA A 128 -7.50 9.39 -1.40
CA ALA A 128 -7.53 7.93 -1.49
C ALA A 128 -8.87 7.45 -0.93
N ALA A 129 -9.54 6.56 -1.64
CA ALA A 129 -10.82 6.01 -1.22
C ALA A 129 -10.62 4.65 -0.55
N ILE A 130 -11.12 4.49 0.67
CA ILE A 130 -11.15 3.20 1.36
C ILE A 130 -12.52 2.59 1.17
N LEU A 131 -12.55 1.42 0.55
CA LEU A 131 -13.75 0.60 0.37
C LEU A 131 -13.80 -0.43 1.50
N LEU A 132 -14.89 -0.44 2.24
CA LEU A 132 -15.18 -1.44 3.25
C LEU A 132 -16.43 -2.22 2.86
N LYS A 133 -16.39 -3.54 2.98
CA LYS A 133 -17.56 -4.42 2.83
C LYS A 133 -17.77 -5.18 4.12
N GLN A 134 -19.01 -5.28 4.54
CA GLN A 134 -19.36 -6.10 5.70
C GLN A 134 -19.21 -7.60 5.40
N ARG A 135 -18.97 -8.36 6.43
CA ARG A 135 -19.01 -9.83 6.39
C ARG A 135 -20.47 -10.28 6.31
N PRO A 136 -20.80 -11.27 5.47
CA PRO A 136 -22.14 -11.86 5.45
C PRO A 136 -22.60 -12.30 6.86
N GLY A 137 -23.81 -11.94 7.22
CA GLY A 137 -24.40 -12.25 8.52
C GLY A 137 -24.05 -11.27 9.65
N SER A 138 -23.23 -10.27 9.42
CA SER A 138 -23.00 -9.19 10.41
C SER A 138 -24.09 -8.12 10.35
N ASN A 139 -24.27 -7.38 11.45
CA ASN A 139 -25.19 -6.26 11.51
C ASN A 139 -24.57 -5.01 10.84
N ALA A 140 -25.15 -4.60 9.71
CA ALA A 140 -24.64 -3.47 8.93
C ALA A 140 -24.59 -2.16 9.72
N ALA A 141 -25.63 -1.84 10.48
CA ALA A 141 -25.72 -0.60 11.25
C ALA A 141 -24.63 -0.55 12.32
N GLU A 142 -24.44 -1.63 13.05
CA GLU A 142 -23.41 -1.74 14.07
C GLU A 142 -21.99 -1.63 13.50
N VAL A 143 -21.73 -2.32 12.39
CA VAL A 143 -20.42 -2.23 11.71
C VAL A 143 -20.11 -0.82 11.25
N ILE A 144 -21.11 -0.13 10.67
CA ILE A 144 -20.93 1.24 10.19
C ILE A 144 -20.68 2.20 11.37
N GLU A 145 -21.41 2.05 12.46
CA GLU A 145 -21.21 2.85 13.67
C GLU A 145 -19.81 2.64 14.26
N ASN A 146 -19.37 1.41 14.39
CA ASN A 146 -18.03 1.06 14.84
C ASN A 146 -16.94 1.64 13.94
N VAL A 147 -17.14 1.61 12.63
CA VAL A 147 -16.23 2.23 11.65
C VAL A 147 -16.17 3.75 11.82
N LYS A 148 -17.34 4.41 11.98
CA LYS A 148 -17.41 5.87 12.20
C LYS A 148 -16.69 6.29 13.48
N ASN A 149 -16.94 5.59 14.57
CA ASN A 149 -16.31 5.84 15.87
C ASN A 149 -14.79 5.66 15.77
N ARG A 150 -14.34 4.60 15.13
CA ARG A 150 -12.91 4.35 14.93
C ARG A 150 -12.23 5.37 14.04
N LEU A 151 -12.91 5.84 12.99
CA LEU A 151 -12.39 6.92 12.14
C LEU A 151 -12.27 8.25 12.89
N ALA A 152 -13.24 8.57 13.76
CA ALA A 152 -13.17 9.77 14.59
C ALA A 152 -11.97 9.72 15.57
N GLU A 153 -11.70 8.56 16.16
CA GLU A 153 -10.52 8.34 17.00
C GLU A 153 -9.22 8.47 16.21
N LEU A 154 -9.13 7.84 15.03
CA LEU A 154 -7.95 7.91 14.16
C LEU A 154 -7.68 9.33 13.66
N LYS A 155 -8.71 10.14 13.47
CA LYS A 155 -8.56 11.54 13.07
C LYS A 155 -7.76 12.33 14.10
N THR A 156 -7.94 12.05 15.38
CA THR A 156 -7.27 12.77 16.46
C THR A 156 -5.88 12.20 16.78
N THR A 157 -5.68 10.90 16.57
CA THR A 157 -4.47 10.19 17.05
C THR A 157 -3.46 9.92 15.95
N THR A 158 -3.91 9.72 14.69
CA THR A 158 -3.08 9.14 13.64
C THR A 158 -2.95 10.03 12.40
N PHE A 159 -3.94 10.88 12.13
CA PHE A 159 -3.91 11.69 10.92
C PHE A 159 -2.92 12.84 11.05
N PRO A 160 -2.07 13.06 10.02
CA PRO A 160 -1.21 14.21 9.99
C PRO A 160 -2.01 15.52 9.87
N PRO A 161 -1.45 16.67 10.28
CA PRO A 161 -2.08 17.97 10.10
C PRO A 161 -2.50 18.21 8.64
N GLY A 162 -3.73 18.68 8.45
CA GLY A 162 -4.30 18.93 7.13
C GLY A 162 -4.96 17.74 6.44
N MET A 163 -4.87 16.53 7.02
CA MET A 163 -5.58 15.36 6.53
C MET A 163 -6.95 15.25 7.18
N GLY A 164 -7.98 15.01 6.36
CA GLY A 164 -9.34 14.74 6.80
C GLY A 164 -9.90 13.51 6.12
N PHE A 165 -11.11 13.13 6.51
CA PHE A 165 -11.87 12.10 5.80
C PHE A 165 -13.31 12.57 5.57
N THR A 166 -13.91 12.04 4.54
CA THR A 166 -15.35 12.23 4.20
C THR A 166 -15.93 10.84 3.93
N ILE A 167 -17.13 10.60 4.40
CA ILE A 167 -17.87 9.37 4.10
C ILE A 167 -18.74 9.67 2.89
N SER A 168 -18.28 9.28 1.70
CA SER A 168 -18.96 9.57 0.43
C SER A 168 -20.15 8.66 0.18
N TYR A 169 -20.10 7.44 0.68
CA TYR A 169 -21.18 6.45 0.55
C TYR A 169 -21.45 5.76 1.89
N ASP A 170 -22.67 5.89 2.37
CA ASP A 170 -23.11 5.34 3.66
C ASP A 170 -24.48 4.66 3.50
N VAL A 171 -24.44 3.33 3.56
CA VAL A 171 -25.66 2.49 3.42
C VAL A 171 -26.58 2.62 4.62
N SER A 172 -26.09 3.00 5.82
CA SER A 172 -26.93 3.13 7.02
C SER A 172 -28.02 4.19 6.84
N ARG A 173 -27.72 5.27 6.12
CA ARG A 173 -28.71 6.34 5.86
C ARG A 173 -29.95 5.82 5.13
N PHE A 174 -29.76 4.90 4.20
CA PHE A 174 -30.85 4.26 3.48
C PHE A 174 -31.61 3.25 4.36
N LEU A 175 -30.90 2.47 5.16
CA LEU A 175 -31.48 1.52 6.10
C LEU A 175 -32.31 2.23 7.16
N ASP A 176 -31.79 3.30 7.76
CA ASP A 176 -32.48 4.08 8.79
C ASP A 176 -33.78 4.71 8.23
N ALA A 177 -33.73 5.27 7.03
CA ALA A 177 -34.90 5.83 6.36
C ALA A 177 -35.97 4.74 6.09
N SER A 178 -35.55 3.55 5.64
CA SER A 178 -36.46 2.45 5.35
C SER A 178 -37.10 1.90 6.64
N ILE A 179 -36.33 1.74 7.70
CA ILE A 179 -36.82 1.27 9.01
C ILE A 179 -37.80 2.30 9.59
N HIS A 180 -37.47 3.58 9.51
CA HIS A 180 -38.34 4.64 10.01
C HIS A 180 -39.70 4.67 9.28
N GLU A 181 -39.71 4.48 7.96
CA GLU A 181 -40.96 4.44 7.19
C GLU A 181 -41.80 3.19 7.53
N VAL A 182 -41.18 2.03 7.75
CA VAL A 182 -41.89 0.82 8.20
C VAL A 182 -42.52 1.03 9.58
N ILE A 183 -41.77 1.59 10.55
CA ILE A 183 -42.30 1.86 11.90
C ILE A 183 -43.46 2.86 11.83
N LYS A 184 -43.33 3.90 11.03
CA LYS A 184 -44.37 4.93 10.83
C LYS A 184 -45.62 4.31 10.26
N THR A 185 -45.56 3.55 9.19
CA THR A 185 -46.69 2.87 8.57
C THR A 185 -47.35 1.85 9.51
N LEU A 186 -46.58 1.16 10.33
CA LEU A 186 -47.10 0.25 11.33
C LEU A 186 -47.90 1.00 12.42
N LEU A 187 -47.39 2.14 12.89
CA LEU A 187 -48.08 3.01 13.86
C LEU A 187 -49.38 3.60 13.28
N GLU A 188 -49.31 4.06 12.04
CA GLU A 188 -50.49 4.59 11.34
C GLU A 188 -51.57 3.50 11.17
N ALA A 189 -51.19 2.29 10.76
CA ALA A 189 -52.07 1.15 10.66
C ALA A 189 -52.71 0.75 12.02
N PHE A 190 -51.88 0.73 13.08
CA PHE A 190 -52.34 0.43 14.44
C PHE A 190 -53.34 1.47 14.93
N LEU A 191 -53.07 2.80 14.70
CA LEU A 191 -54.01 3.89 15.06
C LEU A 191 -55.34 3.77 14.31
N LEU A 192 -55.29 3.48 13.00
CA LEU A 192 -56.50 3.29 12.20
C LEU A 192 -57.34 2.12 12.71
N VAL A 193 -56.73 0.98 13.02
CA VAL A 193 -57.44 -0.17 13.58
C VAL A 193 -58.01 0.16 14.96
N ALA A 194 -57.28 0.83 15.83
CA ALA A 194 -57.75 1.23 17.16
C ALA A 194 -58.90 2.25 17.11
N LEU A 195 -58.99 3.05 16.03
CA LEU A 195 -60.07 4.03 15.85
C LEU A 195 -61.34 3.41 15.29
N VAL A 196 -61.20 2.28 14.54
CA VAL A 196 -62.34 1.59 13.91
C VAL A 196 -62.97 0.57 14.87
N VAL A 197 -62.22 0.01 15.79
CA VAL A 197 -62.69 -0.90 16.85
C VAL A 197 -63.20 -0.16 18.07
#